data_0fec6ae8f26bc6fa2d3669c442499624
#
_entry.id   0fec6ae8f26bc6fa2d3669c442499624
#
_cell.length_a   1.000
_cell.length_b   1.000
_cell.length_c   1.000
_cell.angle_alpha   90.00
_cell.angle_beta   90.00
_cell.angle_gamma   90.00
#
_symmetry.space_group_name_H-M   'P 1'
#
loop_
_entity.id
_entity.type
_entity.pdbx_description
1 polymer ?
#
loop_
_entity_poly.entity_id
_entity_poly.type
_entity_poly.pdbx_seq_one_letter_code
_entity_poly.pdbx_strand_id
1 'polypeptide(L)'
;MRVEEGTLTIEQTLKGAKITFLTRDFTEVEQLNQSVGKKPLDAKIKPVRQKRSLTANSYYWQLLGQLRRVLGTSQTETHNMILAEYGVIYEDQFVLLPAEVEYLKEEIHYRPIPNKIIEKNGKTWQAYWLVKPSHLYDTGEFSSLIDGLISECKECGIETLPKHELERLEGYGR
;
A
#
# COMPACT_ATOMS: atom_id res chain seq x y z
N MET A 1 -21.04 18.09 -10.33
CA MET A 1 -20.80 19.46 -9.76
C MET A 1 -20.13 19.34 -8.39
N ARG A 2 -19.04 20.07 -8.19
CA ARG A 2 -18.27 20.09 -6.95
C ARG A 2 -18.65 21.29 -6.11
N VAL A 3 -18.99 21.09 -4.84
CA VAL A 3 -19.27 22.15 -3.88
C VAL A 3 -17.97 22.64 -3.27
N GLU A 4 -17.77 23.94 -3.13
CA GLU A 4 -16.58 24.49 -2.47
C GLU A 4 -16.65 24.29 -0.95
N GLU A 5 -15.50 24.01 -0.35
CA GLU A 5 -15.39 23.75 1.08
C GLU A 5 -15.87 24.97 1.89
N GLY A 6 -16.63 24.70 2.96
CA GLY A 6 -17.17 25.75 3.84
C GLY A 6 -18.31 26.60 3.27
N THR A 7 -18.76 26.33 2.03
CA THR A 7 -19.82 27.15 1.39
C THR A 7 -21.22 26.55 1.45
N LEU A 8 -21.36 25.30 1.92
CA LEU A 8 -22.66 24.64 2.05
C LEU A 8 -23.40 25.17 3.28
N THR A 9 -24.57 25.78 3.04
CA THR A 9 -25.50 26.16 4.10
C THR A 9 -26.84 25.49 3.94
N ILE A 10 -27.47 25.09 5.03
CA ILE A 10 -28.79 24.47 5.07
C ILE A 10 -29.67 25.30 6.00
N GLU A 11 -30.69 25.93 5.43
CA GLU A 11 -31.69 26.70 6.16
C GLU A 11 -33.01 25.95 6.20
N GLN A 12 -33.54 25.66 7.38
CA GLN A 12 -34.87 25.09 7.51
C GLN A 12 -35.94 26.18 7.36
N THR A 13 -36.96 25.90 6.57
CA THR A 13 -38.11 26.75 6.33
C THR A 13 -39.41 26.02 6.59
N LEU A 14 -40.51 26.73 6.78
CA LEU A 14 -41.84 26.12 6.97
C LEU A 14 -42.30 25.28 5.77
N LYS A 15 -41.72 25.47 4.59
CA LYS A 15 -42.07 24.73 3.36
C LYS A 15 -41.01 23.68 2.96
N GLY A 16 -39.96 23.51 3.76
CA GLY A 16 -38.86 22.58 3.47
C GLY A 16 -37.50 23.14 3.87
N ALA A 17 -36.45 22.65 3.25
CA ALA A 17 -35.08 23.13 3.48
C ALA A 17 -34.54 23.82 2.22
N LYS A 18 -33.87 24.96 2.43
CA LYS A 18 -33.10 25.67 1.40
C LYS A 18 -31.64 25.28 1.55
N ILE A 19 -31.04 24.80 0.47
CA ILE A 19 -29.63 24.43 0.42
C ILE A 19 -28.92 25.40 -0.52
N THR A 20 -27.88 26.07 -0.02
CA THR A 20 -27.05 27.00 -0.79
C THR A 20 -25.60 26.56 -0.73
N PHE A 21 -24.89 26.64 -1.84
CA PHE A 21 -23.46 26.35 -1.93
C PHE A 21 -22.85 27.12 -3.10
N LEU A 22 -21.55 27.28 -3.08
CA LEU A 22 -20.77 27.80 -4.19
C LEU A 22 -20.10 26.66 -4.96
N THR A 23 -20.00 26.83 -6.26
CA THR A 23 -19.28 25.96 -7.15
C THR A 23 -18.63 26.76 -8.27
N ARG A 24 -17.46 26.30 -8.74
CA ARG A 24 -16.79 26.83 -9.93
C ARG A 24 -17.07 26.02 -11.20
N ASP A 25 -17.96 25.05 -11.09
CA ASP A 25 -18.34 24.17 -12.20
C ASP A 25 -19.46 24.80 -13.03
N PHE A 26 -19.11 25.87 -13.75
CA PHE A 26 -20.05 26.65 -14.53
C PHE A 26 -20.77 25.86 -15.61
N THR A 27 -20.11 24.89 -16.21
CA THR A 27 -20.68 24.04 -17.27
C THR A 27 -21.83 23.17 -16.73
N GLU A 28 -21.64 22.53 -15.58
CA GLU A 28 -22.70 21.72 -14.96
C GLU A 28 -23.84 22.60 -14.42
N VAL A 29 -23.55 23.81 -13.93
CA VAL A 29 -24.57 24.77 -13.50
C VAL A 29 -25.46 25.19 -14.68
N GLU A 30 -24.87 25.46 -15.83
CA GLU A 30 -25.61 25.86 -17.03
C GLU A 30 -26.52 24.72 -17.54
N GLN A 31 -26.02 23.48 -17.56
CA GLN A 31 -26.82 22.30 -17.88
C GLN A 31 -27.99 22.08 -16.90
N LEU A 32 -27.72 22.30 -15.60
CA LEU A 32 -28.75 22.19 -14.56
C LEU A 32 -29.83 23.25 -14.76
N ASN A 33 -29.46 24.51 -15.02
CA ASN A 33 -30.40 25.61 -15.26
C ASN A 33 -31.34 25.33 -16.43
N GLN A 34 -30.86 24.68 -17.48
CA GLN A 34 -31.70 24.27 -18.61
C GLN A 34 -32.76 23.21 -18.22
N SER A 35 -32.53 22.49 -17.13
CA SER A 35 -33.41 21.43 -16.63
C SER A 35 -34.39 21.90 -15.55
N VAL A 36 -34.08 23.02 -14.89
CA VAL A 36 -34.90 23.59 -13.79
C VAL A 36 -36.31 23.93 -14.28
N GLY A 37 -37.30 23.55 -13.52
CA GLY A 37 -38.72 23.80 -13.82
C GLY A 37 -39.36 22.89 -14.88
N LYS A 38 -38.56 22.02 -15.55
CA LYS A 38 -39.07 21.11 -16.58
C LYS A 38 -39.39 19.69 -16.06
N LYS A 39 -38.63 19.24 -15.07
CA LYS A 39 -38.76 17.90 -14.46
C LYS A 39 -38.37 17.97 -12.97
N PRO A 40 -38.87 17.04 -12.13
CA PRO A 40 -38.35 16.84 -10.79
C PRO A 40 -36.82 16.59 -10.86
N LEU A 41 -36.07 17.23 -9.99
CA LEU A 41 -34.63 17.04 -9.89
C LEU A 41 -34.28 16.25 -8.63
N ASP A 42 -33.37 15.30 -8.76
CA ASP A 42 -32.75 14.61 -7.63
C ASP A 42 -31.34 15.10 -7.42
N ALA A 43 -31.07 15.60 -6.22
CA ALA A 43 -29.77 16.14 -5.85
C ALA A 43 -29.16 15.31 -4.71
N LYS A 44 -28.03 14.65 -4.98
CA LYS A 44 -27.31 13.87 -4.00
C LYS A 44 -25.98 14.55 -3.63
N ILE A 45 -25.92 15.11 -2.43
CA ILE A 45 -24.71 15.73 -1.90
C ILE A 45 -23.97 14.71 -1.04
N LYS A 46 -22.70 14.46 -1.36
CA LYS A 46 -21.81 13.57 -0.61
C LYS A 46 -20.50 14.29 -0.31
N PRO A 47 -19.87 14.01 0.84
CA PRO A 47 -18.49 14.43 1.02
C PRO A 47 -17.64 13.95 -0.16
N VAL A 48 -16.85 14.84 -0.74
CA VAL A 48 -15.84 14.44 -1.72
C VAL A 48 -14.86 13.59 -0.94
N ARG A 49 -14.82 12.29 -1.22
CA ARG A 49 -13.69 11.50 -0.77
C ARG A 49 -12.47 12.12 -1.43
N GLN A 50 -11.60 12.76 -0.65
CA GLN A 50 -10.25 13.04 -1.12
C GLN A 50 -9.78 11.72 -1.74
N LYS A 51 -9.26 11.79 -2.98
CA LYS A 51 -8.56 10.63 -3.55
C LYS A 51 -7.64 10.19 -2.44
N ARG A 52 -7.81 8.95 -1.96
CA ARG A 52 -6.96 8.40 -0.90
C ARG A 52 -5.54 8.75 -1.31
N SER A 53 -4.86 9.56 -0.49
CA SER A 53 -3.43 9.75 -0.63
C SER A 53 -2.85 8.36 -0.82
N LEU A 54 -1.94 8.20 -1.73
CA LEU A 54 -1.30 6.91 -1.97
C LEU A 54 -0.77 6.48 -0.60
N THR A 55 -1.42 5.52 0.05
CA THR A 55 -0.96 5.04 1.34
C THR A 55 0.36 4.30 1.14
N ALA A 56 1.20 4.28 2.15
CA ALA A 56 2.45 3.52 2.12
C ALA A 56 2.21 2.06 1.67
N ASN A 57 1.12 1.45 2.15
CA ASN A 57 0.75 0.09 1.73
C ASN A 57 0.40 -0.01 0.23
N SER A 58 -0.36 0.93 -0.31
CA SER A 58 -0.70 0.94 -1.74
C SER A 58 0.54 1.16 -2.61
N TYR A 59 1.44 2.03 -2.16
CA TYR A 59 2.71 2.28 -2.84
C TYR A 59 3.61 1.05 -2.85
N TYR A 60 3.73 0.37 -1.70
CA TYR A 60 4.48 -0.89 -1.59
C TYR A 60 4.02 -1.91 -2.64
N TRP A 61 2.73 -2.20 -2.71
CA TRP A 61 2.20 -3.19 -3.65
C TRP A 61 2.31 -2.76 -5.11
N GLN A 62 2.20 -1.46 -5.40
CA GLN A 62 2.42 -0.92 -6.73
C GLN A 62 3.87 -1.11 -7.17
N LEU A 63 4.82 -0.77 -6.31
CA LEU A 63 6.24 -0.88 -6.59
C LEU A 63 6.68 -2.35 -6.72
N LEU A 64 6.21 -3.22 -5.82
CA LEU A 64 6.42 -4.66 -5.89
C LEU A 64 5.89 -5.24 -7.22
N GLY A 65 4.73 -4.76 -7.68
CA GLY A 65 4.15 -5.14 -8.98
C GLY A 65 5.00 -4.73 -10.18
N GLN A 66 5.81 -3.68 -10.08
CA GLN A 66 6.79 -3.30 -11.11
C GLN A 66 8.02 -4.20 -11.04
N LEU A 67 8.58 -4.40 -9.84
CA LEU A 67 9.76 -5.22 -9.62
C LEU A 67 9.54 -6.67 -10.10
N ARG A 68 8.42 -7.31 -9.75
CA ARG A 68 8.11 -8.67 -10.19
C ARG A 68 8.08 -8.83 -11.71
N ARG A 69 7.66 -7.80 -12.46
CA ARG A 69 7.64 -7.83 -13.94
C ARG A 69 9.04 -7.84 -14.51
N VAL A 70 9.94 -7.08 -13.91
CA VAL A 70 11.35 -7.03 -14.31
C VAL A 70 12.04 -8.36 -13.99
N LEU A 71 11.76 -8.93 -12.81
CA LEU A 71 12.36 -10.19 -12.35
C LEU A 71 11.72 -11.43 -13.00
N GLY A 72 10.53 -11.31 -13.62
CA GLY A 72 9.79 -12.45 -14.18
C GLY A 72 9.24 -13.42 -13.13
N THR A 73 8.99 -12.93 -11.90
CA THR A 73 8.55 -13.73 -10.76
C THR A 73 7.07 -13.53 -10.43
N SER A 74 6.51 -14.38 -9.57
CA SER A 74 5.17 -14.18 -9.02
C SER A 74 5.16 -13.05 -7.98
N GLN A 75 3.98 -12.51 -7.67
CA GLN A 75 3.85 -11.48 -6.63
C GLN A 75 4.26 -12.00 -5.25
N THR A 76 3.89 -13.23 -4.93
CA THR A 76 4.21 -13.91 -3.67
C THR A 76 5.71 -14.13 -3.56
N GLU A 77 6.34 -14.64 -4.60
CA GLU A 77 7.78 -14.88 -4.64
C GLU A 77 8.58 -13.59 -4.45
N THR A 78 8.23 -12.52 -5.19
CA THR A 78 8.89 -11.22 -5.02
C THR A 78 8.68 -10.67 -3.61
N HIS A 79 7.48 -10.79 -3.05
CA HIS A 79 7.21 -10.34 -1.69
C HIS A 79 8.05 -11.11 -0.65
N ASN A 80 8.15 -12.43 -0.80
CA ASN A 80 8.97 -13.27 0.07
C ASN A 80 10.46 -12.96 -0.05
N MET A 81 10.95 -12.65 -1.24
CA MET A 81 12.33 -12.18 -1.44
C MET A 81 12.60 -10.89 -0.65
N ILE A 82 11.72 -9.90 -0.77
CA ILE A 82 11.85 -8.63 -0.04
C ILE A 82 11.76 -8.86 1.48
N LEU A 83 10.86 -9.70 1.95
CA LEU A 83 10.76 -10.06 3.36
C LEU A 83 12.00 -10.83 3.86
N ALA A 84 12.53 -11.75 3.07
CA ALA A 84 13.72 -12.50 3.44
C ALA A 84 14.96 -11.60 3.59
N GLU A 85 15.06 -10.53 2.79
CA GLU A 85 16.21 -9.63 2.82
C GLU A 85 16.02 -8.48 3.82
N TYR A 86 14.87 -7.81 3.80
CA TYR A 86 14.61 -6.57 4.54
C TYR A 86 13.60 -6.72 5.67
N GLY A 87 12.97 -7.88 5.80
CA GLY A 87 11.94 -8.10 6.82
C GLY A 87 12.48 -8.15 8.24
N VAL A 88 11.61 -7.91 9.20
CA VAL A 88 11.92 -8.01 10.64
C VAL A 88 11.99 -9.49 11.02
N ILE A 89 13.06 -9.89 11.68
CA ILE A 89 13.24 -11.26 12.20
C ILE A 89 12.84 -11.35 13.67
N TYR A 90 12.40 -12.54 14.09
CA TYR A 90 12.27 -12.87 15.49
C TYR A 90 13.65 -13.38 15.99
N GLU A 91 14.41 -12.55 16.66
CA GLU A 91 15.81 -12.81 17.04
C GLU A 91 16.01 -14.11 17.85
N ASP A 92 15.03 -14.48 18.66
CA ASP A 92 15.08 -15.67 19.52
C ASP A 92 14.46 -16.93 18.89
N GLN A 93 13.99 -16.83 17.65
CA GLN A 93 13.27 -17.94 16.99
C GLN A 93 13.96 -18.34 15.69
N PHE A 94 14.38 -19.59 15.66
CA PHE A 94 14.93 -20.19 14.44
C PHE A 94 14.39 -21.60 14.26
N VAL A 95 14.39 -22.06 13.02
CA VAL A 95 14.05 -23.43 12.66
C VAL A 95 15.17 -24.08 11.87
N LEU A 96 15.29 -25.39 11.98
CA LEU A 96 16.18 -26.20 11.15
C LEU A 96 15.36 -26.87 10.08
N LEU A 97 15.68 -26.61 8.83
CA LEU A 97 15.00 -27.22 7.68
C LEU A 97 16.02 -27.94 6.81
N PRO A 98 15.62 -29.05 6.12
CA PRO A 98 16.51 -29.70 5.17
C PRO A 98 16.97 -28.71 4.10
N ALA A 99 18.26 -28.67 3.80
CA ALA A 99 18.84 -27.70 2.86
C ALA A 99 18.32 -27.82 1.42
N GLU A 100 17.73 -28.99 1.07
CA GLU A 100 17.24 -29.29 -0.28
C GLU A 100 15.79 -28.90 -0.52
N VAL A 101 15.19 -28.13 0.39
CA VAL A 101 13.75 -27.87 0.35
C VAL A 101 13.43 -26.66 -0.52
N GLU A 102 13.05 -26.93 -1.76
CA GLU A 102 12.75 -25.92 -2.78
C GLU A 102 11.42 -25.16 -2.55
N TYR A 103 10.46 -25.77 -1.84
CA TYR A 103 9.16 -25.16 -1.55
C TYR A 103 9.24 -23.98 -0.55
N LEU A 104 10.39 -23.74 0.07
CA LEU A 104 10.62 -22.58 0.93
C LEU A 104 10.50 -21.24 0.20
N LYS A 105 10.60 -21.25 -1.13
CA LYS A 105 10.51 -20.02 -1.93
C LYS A 105 9.10 -19.43 -2.03
N GLU A 106 8.08 -20.26 -1.91
CA GLU A 106 6.69 -19.81 -2.14
C GLU A 106 5.88 -19.53 -0.87
N GLU A 107 6.18 -20.20 0.25
CA GLU A 107 5.31 -20.15 1.42
C GLU A 107 5.87 -19.38 2.62
N ILE A 108 7.12 -18.84 2.61
CA ILE A 108 7.79 -18.70 3.88
C ILE A 108 8.56 -17.41 4.10
N HIS A 109 8.28 -16.90 5.25
CA HIS A 109 8.99 -15.86 5.96
C HIS A 109 10.21 -16.43 6.70
N TYR A 110 11.22 -16.94 5.96
CA TYR A 110 12.44 -17.47 6.54
C TYR A 110 13.67 -16.81 5.93
N ARG A 111 14.57 -16.36 6.79
CA ARG A 111 15.88 -15.86 6.38
C ARG A 111 16.94 -16.86 6.76
N PRO A 112 17.78 -17.36 5.83
CA PRO A 112 18.84 -18.29 6.16
C PRO A 112 19.86 -17.62 7.10
N ILE A 113 20.28 -18.36 8.13
CA ILE A 113 21.35 -17.93 9.03
C ILE A 113 22.67 -18.27 8.36
N PRO A 114 23.53 -17.29 8.03
CA PRO A 114 24.80 -17.55 7.36
C PRO A 114 25.66 -18.55 8.14
N ASN A 115 26.27 -19.49 7.43
CA ASN A 115 27.20 -20.50 7.97
C ASN A 115 26.62 -21.40 9.06
N LYS A 116 25.30 -21.49 9.23
CA LYS A 116 24.63 -22.41 10.16
C LYS A 116 24.03 -23.60 9.42
N ILE A 117 24.92 -24.40 8.80
CA ILE A 117 24.61 -25.67 8.17
C ILE A 117 25.04 -26.80 9.10
N ILE A 118 24.16 -27.77 9.31
CA ILE A 118 24.37 -28.91 10.20
C ILE A 118 24.17 -30.19 9.40
N GLU A 119 25.14 -31.09 9.45
CA GLU A 119 24.99 -32.44 8.94
C GLU A 119 24.54 -33.37 10.06
N LYS A 120 23.40 -34.04 9.87
CA LYS A 120 22.87 -35.02 10.82
C LYS A 120 22.18 -36.18 10.08
N ASN A 121 22.59 -37.39 10.40
CA ASN A 121 22.05 -38.62 9.80
C ASN A 121 22.14 -38.65 8.26
N GLY A 122 23.26 -38.19 7.70
CA GLY A 122 23.49 -38.14 6.25
C GLY A 122 22.63 -37.12 5.51
N LYS A 123 21.99 -36.21 6.22
CA LYS A 123 21.19 -35.09 5.65
C LYS A 123 21.78 -33.75 6.08
N THR A 124 21.76 -32.82 5.15
CA THR A 124 22.20 -31.43 5.39
C THR A 124 21.00 -30.60 5.83
N TRP A 125 21.14 -29.87 6.92
CA TRP A 125 20.13 -28.98 7.50
C TRP A 125 20.65 -27.56 7.50
N GLN A 126 19.81 -26.61 7.15
CA GLN A 126 20.10 -25.18 7.22
C GLN A 126 19.23 -24.57 8.33
N ALA A 127 19.85 -23.70 9.15
CA ALA A 127 19.10 -22.90 10.11
C ALA A 127 18.54 -21.62 9.46
N TYR A 128 17.31 -21.28 9.83
CA TYR A 128 16.61 -20.08 9.34
C TYR A 128 16.02 -19.29 10.49
N TRP A 129 16.20 -17.97 10.45
CA TRP A 129 15.41 -17.06 11.27
C TRP A 129 13.96 -17.04 10.81
N LEU A 130 13.02 -16.93 11.75
CA LEU A 130 11.63 -16.65 11.40
C LEU A 130 11.49 -15.15 11.12
N VAL A 131 10.92 -14.82 9.97
CA VAL A 131 10.61 -13.44 9.58
C VAL A 131 9.18 -13.11 9.99
N LYS A 132 8.99 -11.97 10.64
CA LYS A 132 7.67 -11.48 11.05
C LYS A 132 6.80 -11.23 9.80
N PRO A 133 5.55 -11.70 9.76
CA PRO A 133 4.64 -11.40 8.66
C PRO A 133 4.37 -9.90 8.52
N SER A 134 4.40 -9.38 7.30
CA SER A 134 4.28 -7.93 7.04
C SER A 134 2.97 -7.29 7.51
N HIS A 135 1.89 -8.08 7.63
CA HIS A 135 0.61 -7.58 8.16
C HIS A 135 0.63 -7.28 9.66
N LEU A 136 1.68 -7.72 10.38
CA LEU A 136 1.92 -7.44 11.79
C LEU A 136 2.91 -6.29 12.01
N TYR A 137 3.41 -5.68 10.93
CA TYR A 137 4.38 -4.59 11.03
C TYR A 137 3.73 -3.33 11.56
N ASP A 138 4.45 -2.64 12.44
CA ASP A 138 4.15 -1.26 12.76
C ASP A 138 4.58 -0.32 11.61
N THR A 139 4.32 0.98 11.78
CA THR A 139 4.62 1.98 10.75
C THR A 139 6.11 2.06 10.45
N GLY A 140 6.98 1.98 11.45
CA GLY A 140 8.43 2.06 11.29
C GLY A 140 9.01 0.83 10.61
N GLU A 141 8.59 -0.36 11.03
CA GLU A 141 8.96 -1.63 10.42
C GLU A 141 8.54 -1.69 8.95
N PHE A 142 7.32 -1.23 8.65
CA PHE A 142 6.81 -1.23 7.29
C PHE A 142 7.52 -0.19 6.40
N SER A 143 7.90 0.96 6.95
CA SER A 143 8.70 1.96 6.23
C SER A 143 10.08 1.43 5.88
N SER A 144 10.72 0.70 6.80
CA SER A 144 12.01 0.05 6.54
C SER A 144 11.91 -1.00 5.42
N LEU A 145 10.81 -1.74 5.38
CA LEU A 145 10.53 -2.70 4.29
C LEU A 145 10.34 -1.99 2.94
N ILE A 146 9.66 -0.85 2.92
CA ILE A 146 9.51 0.00 1.71
C ILE A 146 10.86 0.52 1.26
N ASP A 147 11.71 0.99 2.17
CA ASP A 147 13.04 1.48 1.84
C ASP A 147 13.90 0.39 1.19
N GLY A 148 13.82 -0.84 1.70
CA GLY A 148 14.46 -2.01 1.08
C GLY A 148 13.95 -2.28 -0.34
N LEU A 149 12.63 -2.31 -0.52
CA LEU A 149 12.01 -2.48 -1.84
C LEU A 149 12.41 -1.37 -2.82
N ILE A 150 12.51 -0.12 -2.35
CA ILE A 150 12.99 1.01 -3.16
C ILE A 150 14.43 0.79 -3.61
N SER A 151 15.29 0.25 -2.75
CA SER A 151 16.69 -0.07 -3.11
C SER A 151 16.73 -1.07 -4.26
N GLU A 152 16.03 -2.18 -4.14
CA GLU A 152 15.94 -3.20 -5.19
C GLU A 152 15.36 -2.64 -6.51
N CYS A 153 14.34 -1.82 -6.42
CA CYS A 153 13.74 -1.17 -7.58
C CYS A 153 14.74 -0.27 -8.32
N LYS A 154 15.52 0.52 -7.58
CA LYS A 154 16.56 1.39 -8.17
C LYS A 154 17.66 0.59 -8.85
N GLU A 155 18.08 -0.52 -8.26
CA GLU A 155 19.08 -1.42 -8.88
C GLU A 155 18.55 -2.03 -10.19
N CYS A 156 17.24 -2.26 -10.27
CA CYS A 156 16.56 -2.72 -11.47
C CYS A 156 16.17 -1.59 -12.45
N GLY A 157 16.56 -0.33 -12.18
CA GLY A 157 16.24 0.82 -13.04
C GLY A 157 14.77 1.26 -12.99
N ILE A 158 14.02 0.86 -11.96
CA ILE A 158 12.64 1.24 -11.75
C ILE A 158 12.58 2.60 -11.05
N GLU A 159 11.81 3.53 -11.61
CA GLU A 159 11.60 4.85 -11.03
C GLU A 159 10.79 4.77 -9.73
N THR A 160 11.25 5.46 -8.69
CA THR A 160 10.64 5.46 -7.36
C THR A 160 10.31 6.88 -6.93
N LEU A 161 9.37 7.03 -5.99
CA LEU A 161 9.05 8.33 -5.42
C LEU A 161 10.28 8.94 -4.72
N PRO A 162 10.48 10.25 -4.86
CA PRO A 162 11.50 10.97 -4.11
C PRO A 162 11.15 11.01 -2.61
N LYS A 163 12.16 11.14 -1.76
CA LYS A 163 12.02 11.03 -0.29
C LYS A 163 10.94 11.97 0.28
N HIS A 164 10.85 13.20 -0.20
CA HIS A 164 9.88 14.18 0.28
C HIS A 164 8.42 13.83 -0.07
N GLU A 165 8.19 13.00 -1.08
CA GLU A 165 6.87 12.46 -1.41
C GLU A 165 6.55 11.21 -0.59
N LEU A 166 7.55 10.38 -0.31
CA LEU A 166 7.40 9.23 0.59
C LEU A 166 6.97 9.67 1.99
N GLU A 167 7.58 10.73 2.53
CA GLU A 167 7.26 11.28 3.85
C GLU A 167 5.82 11.82 3.96
N ARG A 168 5.15 12.04 2.83
CA ARG A 168 3.73 12.47 2.78
C ARG A 168 2.75 11.30 2.66
N LEU A 169 3.24 10.09 2.48
CA LEU A 169 2.37 8.93 2.42
C LEU A 169 1.82 8.62 3.82
N GLU A 170 0.50 8.44 3.90
CA GLU A 170 -0.13 7.96 5.13
C GLU A 170 0.39 6.55 5.46
N GLY A 171 0.92 6.37 6.66
CA GLY A 171 1.50 5.11 7.11
C GLY A 171 2.96 4.89 6.69
N TYR A 172 3.67 5.96 6.28
CA TYR A 172 5.12 5.99 6.11
C TYR A 172 5.72 6.94 7.14
N GLY A 173 6.79 6.51 7.80
CA GLY A 173 7.48 7.29 8.83
C GLY A 173 8.01 6.40 9.96
N ARG A 174 8.73 6.99 10.86
CA ARG A 174 9.29 6.33 12.06
C ARG A 174 8.51 6.72 13.29
#